data_01aa0e25e05cfd02cff0e45bf8661eb8
#
_entry.id   01aa0e25e05cfd02cff0e45bf8661eb8
#
_cell.length_a   1.000
_cell.length_b   1.000
_cell.length_c   1.000
_cell.angle_alpha   90.00
_cell.angle_beta   90.00
_cell.angle_gamma   90.00
#
_symmetry.space_group_name_H-M   'P 1'
#
loop_
_entity.id
_entity.type
_entity.pdbx_description
1 polymer ?
#
loop_
_entity_poly.entity_id
_entity_poly.type
_entity_poly.pdbx_seq_one_letter_code
_entity_poly.pdbx_strand_id
1 'polypeptide(L)'
;MKQLFIFLALLLVNHSFAQKKPVKQPDPLAGIDTVFERILKDRQGAGFAVAIIKKDKIIYAKGFGYRDYEKKLPVTPNTLFAIGSCTKAFTSSLLGLLNKDNKLDYDKPARNYLPELKFFNDDLNNKVTVRDMMCHRTGLPRHDYSWYLFNTSSRDSLLQRIQYQEPTAAIRETWQYNNFMFLTQGMIAEKLTGQSWETNIKEKLFVPLGMKTSNLSIADLQKSNDAALGYTLYKDSVIKKLDYYNINAMGPAGSINSSVNEMSNWVMTWINGGKFNGKEVLPLAYTKEAMSSQMIMSAGLPDKEIPDAHIANYGFGWMIVSYRGHYRVEHGGNIDGFSASTTIFPTDSIGIVVLANQNGSAIPGIVRNTIADRLLNLNPINWNGRANEAQKKAKAAAKDAEKAATSNKKTGTSPSHDKKSYTGQFNHPGYGTFEVINRNDSLIMLTPNGDAWLRHYHYDVFEAVPIDKTDGIDTSSAENLKVQYQMNPAGEIISVLLPLQGGLKDLEFTRKEKAKEITKEELAKYTGDYEFAPGNGVKFYIKGDKTLFAFLEGQPEYELVPVDKHKFNLKILSGYSVQFEENEKGEIISASFIQPNGTFKAKKK
;
A
#
# COMPACT_ATOMS: atom_id res chain seq x y z
N MET A 1 12.15 39.11 98.65
CA MET A 1 12.37 38.16 97.50
C MET A 1 11.12 37.37 97.32
N LYS A 2 10.26 37.78 96.34
CA LYS A 2 9.01 37.09 95.99
C LYS A 2 9.18 36.54 94.62
N GLN A 3 9.13 35.22 94.48
CA GLN A 3 9.12 34.52 93.17
C GLN A 3 7.71 34.52 92.65
N LEU A 4 7.54 35.01 91.40
CA LEU A 4 6.29 35.05 90.67
C LEU A 4 6.24 33.80 89.75
N PHE A 5 5.36 32.87 90.02
CA PHE A 5 5.06 31.73 89.11
C PHE A 5 4.04 32.17 88.02
N ILE A 6 4.47 32.16 86.79
CA ILE A 6 3.55 32.35 85.66
C ILE A 6 3.08 30.96 85.13
N PHE A 7 1.81 30.65 85.30
CA PHE A 7 1.15 29.47 84.66
C PHE A 7 0.85 29.77 83.23
N LEU A 8 1.51 29.06 82.29
CA LEU A 8 1.21 29.13 80.87
C LEU A 8 0.18 28.06 80.56
N ALA A 9 -1.07 28.45 80.33
CA ALA A 9 -2.13 27.53 79.87
C ALA A 9 -2.01 27.30 78.35
N LEU A 10 -1.60 26.10 77.95
CA LEU A 10 -1.62 25.67 76.58
C LEU A 10 -3.06 25.31 76.14
N LEU A 11 -3.69 26.17 75.38
CA LEU A 11 -4.94 25.92 74.64
C LEU A 11 -4.61 24.99 73.47
N LEU A 12 -4.88 23.70 73.59
CA LEU A 12 -4.90 22.73 72.48
C LEU A 12 -6.18 23.00 71.62
N VAL A 13 -6.02 23.76 70.54
CA VAL A 13 -7.06 23.88 69.51
C VAL A 13 -7.02 22.64 68.65
N ASN A 14 -7.92 21.70 68.91
CA ASN A 14 -8.14 20.56 68.03
C ASN A 14 -8.75 21.05 66.72
N HIS A 15 -7.94 21.28 65.71
CA HIS A 15 -8.39 21.43 64.35
C HIS A 15 -8.87 20.07 63.83
N SER A 16 -10.14 19.78 63.95
CA SER A 16 -10.78 18.69 63.21
C SER A 16 -10.73 19.01 61.72
N PHE A 17 -9.70 18.57 61.03
CA PHE A 17 -9.75 18.51 59.56
C PHE A 17 -10.84 17.53 59.17
N ALA A 18 -12.03 18.04 58.85
CA ALA A 18 -13.02 17.24 58.14
C ALA A 18 -12.39 16.76 56.82
N GLN A 19 -11.93 15.50 56.76
CA GLN A 19 -11.58 14.88 55.51
C GLN A 19 -12.81 14.95 54.60
N LYS A 20 -12.82 15.89 53.63
CA LYS A 20 -13.80 15.87 52.56
C LYS A 20 -13.64 14.48 51.89
N LYS A 21 -14.69 13.63 52.00
CA LYS A 21 -14.76 12.40 51.21
C LYS A 21 -14.39 12.76 49.78
N PRO A 22 -13.44 12.01 49.15
CA PRO A 22 -13.08 12.29 47.78
C PRO A 22 -14.36 12.27 46.95
N VAL A 23 -14.69 13.38 46.32
CA VAL A 23 -15.80 13.44 45.35
C VAL A 23 -15.43 12.41 44.27
N LYS A 24 -16.22 11.36 44.17
CA LYS A 24 -16.02 10.32 43.15
C LYS A 24 -16.12 11.02 41.81
N GLN A 25 -15.00 11.21 41.13
CA GLN A 25 -15.01 11.76 39.79
C GLN A 25 -15.93 10.91 38.91
N PRO A 26 -16.82 11.53 38.12
CA PRO A 26 -17.67 10.77 37.23
C PRO A 26 -16.83 9.89 36.30
N ASP A 27 -17.30 8.68 36.01
CA ASP A 27 -16.63 7.77 35.07
C ASP A 27 -16.48 8.48 33.70
N PRO A 28 -15.26 8.71 33.20
CA PRO A 28 -15.04 9.38 31.93
C PRO A 28 -15.66 8.64 30.74
N LEU A 29 -15.94 7.34 30.88
CA LEU A 29 -16.57 6.50 29.86
C LEU A 29 -18.09 6.40 29.99
N ALA A 30 -18.70 7.08 30.99
CA ALA A 30 -20.16 7.05 31.17
C ALA A 30 -20.89 7.47 29.88
N GLY A 31 -21.86 6.66 29.42
CA GLY A 31 -22.66 6.92 28.22
C GLY A 31 -21.90 6.86 26.88
N ILE A 32 -20.69 6.31 26.86
CA ILE A 32 -19.86 6.26 25.64
C ILE A 32 -20.46 5.35 24.56
N ASP A 33 -21.17 4.30 24.97
CA ASP A 33 -21.84 3.35 24.06
C ASP A 33 -22.83 4.06 23.14
N THR A 34 -23.69 4.89 23.71
CA THR A 34 -24.66 5.69 22.93
C THR A 34 -23.98 6.64 21.93
N VAL A 35 -22.81 7.19 22.31
CA VAL A 35 -22.02 8.02 21.41
C VAL A 35 -21.50 7.21 20.24
N PHE A 36 -20.99 6.01 20.50
CA PHE A 36 -20.44 5.12 19.48
C PHE A 36 -21.51 4.56 18.53
N GLU A 37 -22.69 4.20 19.06
CA GLU A 37 -23.85 3.81 18.26
C GLU A 37 -24.28 4.94 17.32
N ARG A 38 -24.30 6.19 17.81
CA ARG A 38 -24.59 7.37 16.98
C ARG A 38 -23.53 7.56 15.89
N ILE A 39 -22.23 7.46 16.22
CA ILE A 39 -21.15 7.56 15.24
C ILE A 39 -21.31 6.50 14.15
N LEU A 40 -21.56 5.23 14.51
CA LEU A 40 -21.79 4.15 13.56
C LEU A 40 -22.95 4.47 12.61
N LYS A 41 -24.07 4.93 13.15
CA LYS A 41 -25.27 5.31 12.39
C LYS A 41 -24.98 6.48 11.45
N ASP A 42 -24.40 7.58 11.98
CA ASP A 42 -24.15 8.80 11.20
C ASP A 42 -23.12 8.59 10.08
N ARG A 43 -22.21 7.61 10.25
CA ARG A 43 -21.19 7.22 9.26
C ARG A 43 -21.65 6.07 8.37
N GLN A 44 -22.85 5.56 8.56
CA GLN A 44 -23.39 4.42 7.81
C GLN A 44 -22.36 3.27 7.79
N GLY A 45 -21.70 3.00 8.93
CA GLY A 45 -20.69 1.96 9.06
C GLY A 45 -21.33 0.58 9.16
N ALA A 46 -20.70 -0.45 8.58
CA ALA A 46 -21.15 -1.83 8.77
C ALA A 46 -20.92 -2.29 10.22
N GLY A 47 -19.73 -2.04 10.76
CA GLY A 47 -19.38 -2.31 12.14
C GLY A 47 -17.97 -1.84 12.50
N PHE A 48 -17.67 -1.86 13.78
CA PHE A 48 -16.32 -1.62 14.31
C PHE A 48 -16.17 -2.23 15.71
N ALA A 49 -14.93 -2.51 16.09
CA ALA A 49 -14.57 -2.84 17.46
C ALA A 49 -13.64 -1.76 18.02
N VAL A 50 -13.70 -1.56 19.35
CA VAL A 50 -12.85 -0.62 20.07
C VAL A 50 -12.34 -1.23 21.36
N ALA A 51 -11.06 -0.99 21.69
CA ALA A 51 -10.48 -1.25 23.00
C ALA A 51 -9.79 0.00 23.54
N ILE A 52 -9.92 0.20 24.85
CA ILE A 52 -9.29 1.27 25.61
C ILE A 52 -8.41 0.66 26.67
N ILE A 53 -7.15 1.06 26.68
CA ILE A 53 -6.13 0.56 27.58
C ILE A 53 -5.69 1.70 28.51
N LYS A 54 -5.55 1.41 29.79
CA LYS A 54 -4.94 2.30 30.77
C LYS A 54 -3.86 1.54 31.51
N LYS A 55 -2.61 1.99 31.39
CA LYS A 55 -1.42 1.31 31.89
C LYS A 55 -1.31 -0.11 31.28
N ASP A 56 -1.52 -1.12 32.10
CA ASP A 56 -1.39 -2.55 31.80
C ASP A 56 -2.75 -3.28 31.72
N LYS A 57 -3.86 -2.55 31.61
CA LYS A 57 -5.22 -3.12 31.65
C LYS A 57 -6.09 -2.59 30.53
N ILE A 58 -6.86 -3.50 29.94
CA ILE A 58 -8.01 -3.14 29.12
C ILE A 58 -9.11 -2.69 30.07
N ILE A 59 -9.49 -1.41 30.00
CA ILE A 59 -10.57 -0.84 30.82
C ILE A 59 -11.90 -0.80 30.10
N TYR A 60 -11.90 -0.99 28.77
CA TYR A 60 -13.10 -1.09 27.94
C TYR A 60 -12.77 -1.86 26.66
N ALA A 61 -13.62 -2.80 26.26
CA ALA A 61 -13.56 -3.47 24.96
C ALA A 61 -14.96 -3.85 24.50
N LYS A 62 -15.37 -3.39 23.30
CA LYS A 62 -16.70 -3.68 22.76
C LYS A 62 -16.73 -3.61 21.23
N GLY A 63 -17.62 -4.41 20.64
CA GLY A 63 -17.98 -4.35 19.22
C GLY A 63 -19.30 -3.62 19.01
N PHE A 64 -19.46 -2.98 17.87
CA PHE A 64 -20.63 -2.24 17.42
C PHE A 64 -20.96 -2.60 15.98
N GLY A 65 -22.25 -2.76 15.67
CA GLY A 65 -22.69 -3.18 14.34
C GLY A 65 -22.33 -4.61 14.01
N TYR A 66 -22.08 -4.90 12.74
CA TYR A 66 -22.00 -6.25 12.22
C TYR A 66 -20.67 -6.54 11.53
N ARG A 67 -20.05 -7.71 11.84
CA ARG A 67 -18.90 -8.25 11.11
C ARG A 67 -19.30 -8.86 9.76
N ASP A 68 -20.54 -9.34 9.68
CA ASP A 68 -21.23 -9.76 8.46
C ASP A 68 -22.56 -9.00 8.41
N TYR A 69 -22.63 -7.97 7.56
CA TYR A 69 -23.77 -7.06 7.52
C TYR A 69 -25.02 -7.72 6.94
N GLU A 70 -24.87 -8.62 5.98
CA GLU A 70 -25.96 -9.34 5.35
C GLU A 70 -26.60 -10.33 6.32
N LYS A 71 -25.79 -11.10 7.04
CA LYS A 71 -26.25 -12.11 8.02
C LYS A 71 -26.53 -11.53 9.41
N LYS A 72 -26.30 -10.22 9.61
CA LYS A 72 -26.46 -9.55 10.90
C LYS A 72 -25.64 -10.18 12.03
N LEU A 73 -24.47 -10.75 11.72
CA LEU A 73 -23.58 -11.31 12.72
C LEU A 73 -22.86 -10.17 13.45
N PRO A 74 -22.94 -10.07 14.78
CA PRO A 74 -22.41 -8.92 15.50
C PRO A 74 -20.89 -8.89 15.51
N VAL A 75 -20.31 -7.67 15.57
CA VAL A 75 -18.90 -7.47 15.90
C VAL A 75 -18.67 -7.78 17.38
N THR A 76 -17.58 -8.48 17.68
CA THR A 76 -17.10 -8.74 19.06
C THR A 76 -15.72 -8.12 19.27
N PRO A 77 -15.22 -7.99 20.51
CA PRO A 77 -13.83 -7.57 20.75
C PRO A 77 -12.77 -8.55 20.22
N ASN A 78 -13.17 -9.79 19.89
CA ASN A 78 -12.30 -10.83 19.31
C ASN A 78 -12.43 -10.95 17.79
N THR A 79 -13.37 -10.24 17.18
CA THR A 79 -13.52 -10.21 15.72
C THR A 79 -12.22 -9.75 15.06
N LEU A 80 -11.75 -10.51 14.07
CA LEU A 80 -10.55 -10.20 13.30
C LEU A 80 -10.88 -9.21 12.18
N PHE A 81 -10.08 -8.17 12.08
CA PHE A 81 -10.10 -7.18 11.01
C PHE A 81 -8.72 -7.09 10.36
N ALA A 82 -8.65 -6.80 9.08
CA ALA A 82 -7.41 -6.38 8.46
C ALA A 82 -7.00 -5.02 9.03
N ILE A 83 -5.79 -4.93 9.60
CA ILE A 83 -5.31 -3.69 10.23
C ILE A 83 -4.51 -2.80 9.29
N GLY A 84 -4.31 -3.24 8.03
CA GLY A 84 -3.59 -2.48 7.02
C GLY A 84 -2.24 -1.98 7.51
N SER A 85 -1.94 -0.72 7.28
CA SER A 85 -0.65 -0.12 7.60
C SER A 85 -0.27 -0.07 9.09
N CYS A 86 -1.17 -0.39 10.03
CA CYS A 86 -0.75 -0.64 11.42
C CYS A 86 0.26 -1.81 11.52
N THR A 87 0.35 -2.66 10.50
CA THR A 87 1.38 -3.70 10.32
C THR A 87 2.80 -3.14 10.34
N LYS A 88 3.01 -1.91 9.87
CA LYS A 88 4.34 -1.32 9.70
C LYS A 88 5.15 -1.27 11.00
N ALA A 89 4.51 -0.96 12.10
CA ALA A 89 5.17 -0.94 13.41
C ALA A 89 5.67 -2.34 13.83
N PHE A 90 4.97 -3.40 13.46
CA PHE A 90 5.43 -4.78 13.68
C PHE A 90 6.67 -5.10 12.82
N THR A 91 6.65 -4.74 11.54
CA THR A 91 7.80 -4.94 10.63
C THR A 91 9.03 -4.18 11.09
N SER A 92 8.89 -2.89 11.46
CA SER A 92 10.00 -2.11 12.02
C SER A 92 10.51 -2.71 13.33
N SER A 93 9.64 -3.32 14.14
CA SER A 93 10.05 -3.96 15.41
C SER A 93 10.93 -5.19 15.19
N LEU A 94 10.75 -5.94 14.09
CA LEU A 94 11.71 -7.01 13.73
C LEU A 94 13.12 -6.43 13.51
N LEU A 95 13.22 -5.30 12.82
CA LEU A 95 14.51 -4.63 12.62
C LEU A 95 15.07 -4.11 13.94
N GLY A 96 14.20 -3.67 14.86
CA GLY A 96 14.58 -3.31 16.23
C GLY A 96 15.21 -4.47 17.00
N LEU A 97 14.66 -5.66 16.87
CA LEU A 97 15.23 -6.88 17.47
C LEU A 97 16.56 -7.26 16.82
N LEU A 98 16.66 -7.18 15.49
CA LEU A 98 17.90 -7.47 14.76
C LEU A 98 19.02 -6.46 15.10
N ASN A 99 18.68 -5.20 15.31
CA ASN A 99 19.63 -4.19 15.76
C ASN A 99 20.15 -4.49 17.18
N LYS A 100 19.26 -4.86 18.13
CA LYS A 100 19.65 -5.31 19.47
C LYS A 100 20.65 -6.47 19.41
N ASP A 101 20.44 -7.41 18.47
CA ASP A 101 21.30 -8.57 18.27
C ASP A 101 22.58 -8.25 17.47
N ASN A 102 22.88 -6.98 17.20
CA ASN A 102 24.00 -6.50 16.37
C ASN A 102 24.05 -7.10 14.95
N LYS A 103 22.91 -7.56 14.42
CA LYS A 103 22.78 -8.08 13.04
C LYS A 103 22.49 -6.99 12.03
N LEU A 104 22.04 -5.83 12.48
CA LEU A 104 21.62 -4.71 11.65
C LEU A 104 21.95 -3.38 12.33
N ASP A 105 22.50 -2.45 11.54
CA ASP A 105 22.67 -1.04 11.89
C ASP A 105 21.75 -0.21 11.01
N TYR A 106 20.85 0.58 11.61
CA TYR A 106 19.88 1.39 10.87
C TYR A 106 20.53 2.41 9.94
N ASP A 107 21.73 2.89 10.27
CA ASP A 107 22.40 3.97 9.55
C ASP A 107 23.34 3.48 8.45
N LYS A 108 23.40 2.17 8.23
CA LYS A 108 24.06 1.58 7.07
C LYS A 108 23.13 1.54 5.84
N PRO A 109 23.70 1.64 4.62
CA PRO A 109 22.94 1.47 3.39
C PRO A 109 22.14 0.15 3.40
N ALA A 110 20.88 0.21 2.97
CA ALA A 110 20.00 -0.96 2.95
C ALA A 110 20.56 -2.11 2.10
N ARG A 111 21.29 -1.79 1.04
CA ARG A 111 21.96 -2.76 0.16
C ARG A 111 23.06 -3.57 0.83
N ASN A 112 23.59 -3.15 1.98
CA ASN A 112 24.52 -3.96 2.77
C ASN A 112 23.86 -5.24 3.29
N TYR A 113 22.53 -5.20 3.49
CA TYR A 113 21.74 -6.31 4.02
C TYR A 113 20.93 -7.04 2.95
N LEU A 114 20.64 -6.36 1.82
CA LEU A 114 19.89 -6.88 0.69
C LEU A 114 20.58 -6.44 -0.62
N PRO A 115 21.68 -7.10 -1.03
CA PRO A 115 22.50 -6.68 -2.19
C PRO A 115 21.74 -6.65 -3.52
N GLU A 116 20.71 -7.47 -3.66
CA GLU A 116 19.81 -7.55 -4.81
C GLU A 116 18.88 -6.32 -4.95
N LEU A 117 18.71 -5.50 -3.90
CA LEU A 117 17.95 -4.26 -3.95
C LEU A 117 18.63 -3.28 -4.90
N LYS A 118 17.85 -2.74 -5.83
CA LYS A 118 18.28 -1.66 -6.73
C LYS A 118 17.27 -0.53 -6.65
N PHE A 119 17.77 0.68 -6.48
CA PHE A 119 16.99 1.91 -6.60
C PHE A 119 17.20 2.52 -8.00
N PHE A 120 16.44 3.56 -8.30
CA PHE A 120 16.41 4.26 -9.57
C PHE A 120 17.78 4.76 -10.05
N ASN A 121 18.65 5.19 -9.14
CA ASN A 121 19.98 5.71 -9.44
C ASN A 121 21.01 5.35 -8.37
N ASP A 122 22.29 5.63 -8.68
CA ASP A 122 23.40 5.29 -7.79
C ASP A 122 23.45 6.12 -6.51
N ASP A 123 22.91 7.33 -6.51
CA ASP A 123 22.81 8.14 -5.30
C ASP A 123 21.92 7.46 -4.26
N LEU A 124 20.73 7.03 -4.68
CA LEU A 124 19.83 6.23 -3.85
C LEU A 124 20.44 4.88 -3.44
N ASN A 125 21.08 4.19 -4.40
CA ASN A 125 21.73 2.90 -4.16
C ASN A 125 22.77 2.94 -3.05
N ASN A 126 23.53 4.01 -2.96
CA ASN A 126 24.66 4.16 -2.06
C ASN A 126 24.29 4.84 -0.73
N LYS A 127 23.24 5.65 -0.68
CA LYS A 127 22.94 6.51 0.46
C LYS A 127 21.68 6.15 1.25
N VAL A 128 20.69 5.46 0.63
CA VAL A 128 19.46 5.09 1.33
C VAL A 128 19.78 4.07 2.42
N THR A 129 19.60 4.48 3.67
CA THR A 129 19.80 3.65 4.85
C THR A 129 18.51 2.91 5.25
N VAL A 130 18.65 1.93 6.13
CA VAL A 130 17.50 1.24 6.72
C VAL A 130 16.61 2.24 7.47
N ARG A 131 17.21 3.18 8.23
CA ARG A 131 16.49 4.28 8.88
C ARG A 131 15.65 5.10 7.92
N ASP A 132 16.20 5.45 6.76
CA ASP A 132 15.47 6.25 5.77
C ASP A 132 14.21 5.53 5.27
N MET A 133 14.28 4.21 5.13
CA MET A 133 13.10 3.38 4.79
C MET A 133 12.09 3.30 5.92
N MET A 134 12.55 3.16 7.19
CA MET A 134 11.68 3.06 8.37
C MET A 134 10.86 4.33 8.61
N CYS A 135 11.36 5.49 8.18
CA CYS A 135 10.72 6.80 8.39
C CYS A 135 10.22 7.48 7.12
N HIS A 136 10.15 6.78 5.98
CA HIS A 136 9.60 7.34 4.74
C HIS A 136 10.30 8.61 4.23
N ARG A 137 11.65 8.64 4.29
CA ARG A 137 12.45 9.80 3.86
C ARG A 137 13.46 9.48 2.75
N THR A 138 13.11 8.52 1.88
CA THR A 138 13.97 8.09 0.76
C THR A 138 13.92 8.99 -0.45
N GLY A 139 12.95 9.92 -0.54
CA GLY A 139 12.68 10.72 -1.73
C GLY A 139 11.79 10.03 -2.77
N LEU A 140 11.42 8.75 -2.52
CA LEU A 140 10.54 7.99 -3.41
C LEU A 140 9.07 8.24 -3.03
N PRO A 141 8.22 8.69 -3.97
CA PRO A 141 6.78 8.79 -3.75
C PRO A 141 6.13 7.40 -3.65
N ARG A 142 4.82 7.34 -3.51
CA ARG A 142 4.10 6.10 -3.16
C ARG A 142 4.26 4.96 -4.15
N HIS A 143 4.15 5.23 -5.45
CA HIS A 143 4.11 4.24 -6.53
C HIS A 143 3.11 3.08 -6.28
N ASP A 144 2.01 3.34 -5.57
CA ASP A 144 1.11 2.28 -5.08
C ASP A 144 0.44 1.50 -6.21
N TYR A 145 0.12 2.13 -7.35
CA TYR A 145 -0.45 1.40 -8.48
C TYR A 145 0.46 0.27 -9.01
N SER A 146 1.78 0.36 -8.77
CA SER A 146 2.72 -0.68 -9.14
C SER A 146 2.44 -2.02 -8.44
N TRP A 147 1.97 -2.02 -7.19
CA TRP A 147 1.63 -3.24 -6.47
C TRP A 147 0.12 -3.47 -6.34
N TYR A 148 -0.68 -2.40 -6.36
CA TYR A 148 -2.12 -2.47 -6.17
C TYR A 148 -2.86 -2.81 -7.47
N LEU A 149 -2.66 -2.04 -8.56
CA LEU A 149 -3.30 -2.27 -9.84
C LEU A 149 -2.64 -3.44 -10.61
N PHE A 150 -1.33 -3.54 -10.50
CA PHE A 150 -0.51 -4.60 -11.12
C PHE A 150 -0.01 -5.59 -10.08
N ASN A 151 -0.94 -6.19 -9.34
CA ASN A 151 -0.61 -7.12 -8.26
C ASN A 151 0.18 -8.35 -8.75
N THR A 152 0.95 -8.93 -7.84
CA THR A 152 1.74 -10.15 -8.04
C THR A 152 1.86 -10.88 -6.71
N SER A 153 2.04 -12.19 -6.75
CA SER A 153 2.32 -13.00 -5.56
C SER A 153 3.81 -13.03 -5.18
N SER A 154 4.70 -12.51 -6.04
CA SER A 154 6.16 -12.57 -5.85
C SER A 154 6.71 -11.29 -5.23
N ARG A 155 7.33 -11.40 -4.03
CA ARG A 155 8.10 -10.31 -3.39
C ARG A 155 9.31 -9.90 -4.21
N ASP A 156 10.01 -10.85 -4.82
CA ASP A 156 11.17 -10.57 -5.66
C ASP A 156 10.76 -9.74 -6.88
N SER A 157 9.62 -10.06 -7.51
CA SER A 157 9.08 -9.23 -8.60
C SER A 157 8.79 -7.80 -8.14
N LEU A 158 8.24 -7.60 -6.94
CA LEU A 158 8.01 -6.27 -6.38
C LEU A 158 9.33 -5.56 -6.05
N LEU A 159 10.30 -6.27 -5.47
CA LEU A 159 11.63 -5.72 -5.19
C LEU A 159 12.30 -5.19 -6.46
N GLN A 160 12.25 -5.96 -7.55
CA GLN A 160 12.82 -5.57 -8.84
C GLN A 160 12.16 -4.34 -9.44
N ARG A 161 10.90 -4.01 -9.10
CA ARG A 161 10.22 -2.80 -9.59
C ARG A 161 10.78 -1.52 -8.98
N ILE A 162 11.42 -1.59 -7.82
CA ILE A 162 11.95 -0.40 -7.11
C ILE A 162 12.97 0.36 -7.96
N GLN A 163 13.78 -0.33 -8.76
CA GLN A 163 14.77 0.32 -9.64
C GLN A 163 14.16 1.22 -10.73
N TYR A 164 12.85 1.13 -10.95
CA TYR A 164 12.11 1.94 -11.93
C TYR A 164 11.22 3.00 -11.25
N GLN A 165 11.31 3.13 -9.92
CA GLN A 165 10.58 4.15 -9.16
C GLN A 165 11.40 5.44 -9.13
N GLU A 166 11.00 6.40 -9.95
CA GLU A 166 11.65 7.71 -10.01
C GLU A 166 11.37 8.50 -8.72
N PRO A 167 12.40 9.08 -8.07
CA PRO A 167 12.22 9.94 -6.91
C PRO A 167 11.64 11.30 -7.34
N THR A 168 10.86 11.93 -6.45
CA THR A 168 10.33 13.27 -6.62
C THR A 168 10.96 14.28 -5.67
N ALA A 169 11.87 13.85 -4.80
CA ALA A 169 12.63 14.66 -3.87
C ALA A 169 14.00 14.02 -3.58
N ALA A 170 14.92 14.79 -3.01
CA ALA A 170 16.19 14.26 -2.53
C ALA A 170 15.98 13.39 -1.26
N ILE A 171 16.96 12.53 -0.97
CA ILE A 171 16.97 11.71 0.25
C ILE A 171 16.94 12.64 1.47
N ARG A 172 16.00 12.39 2.41
CA ARG A 172 15.81 13.12 3.68
C ARG A 172 15.28 14.54 3.53
N GLU A 173 14.92 14.97 2.33
CA GLU A 173 14.38 16.30 2.06
C GLU A 173 12.93 16.40 2.51
N THR A 174 12.10 15.42 2.15
CA THR A 174 10.66 15.44 2.44
C THR A 174 10.14 14.06 2.81
N TRP A 175 9.10 14.03 3.62
CA TRP A 175 8.41 12.81 3.98
C TRP A 175 7.53 12.35 2.80
N GLN A 176 7.77 11.13 2.35
CA GLN A 176 7.02 10.50 1.26
C GLN A 176 6.69 9.06 1.61
N TYR A 177 5.42 8.81 1.91
CA TYR A 177 4.94 7.49 2.29
C TYR A 177 5.11 6.49 1.16
N ASN A 178 5.87 5.42 1.39
CA ASN A 178 6.15 4.40 0.39
C ASN A 178 6.06 2.99 0.98
N ASN A 179 5.12 2.16 0.44
CA ASN A 179 4.89 0.80 0.92
C ASN A 179 6.02 -0.17 0.56
N PHE A 180 6.71 0.05 -0.58
CA PHE A 180 7.86 -0.77 -0.98
C PHE A 180 9.00 -0.73 0.04
N MET A 181 9.17 0.40 0.75
CA MET A 181 10.20 0.51 1.78
C MET A 181 9.92 -0.41 2.98
N PHE A 182 8.66 -0.70 3.29
CA PHE A 182 8.30 -1.68 4.32
C PHE A 182 8.34 -3.12 3.82
N LEU A 183 8.02 -3.38 2.56
CA LEU A 183 8.31 -4.65 1.90
C LEU A 183 9.80 -4.97 2.02
N THR A 184 10.66 -4.03 1.64
CA THR A 184 12.13 -4.17 1.71
C THR A 184 12.62 -4.45 3.12
N GLN A 185 12.07 -3.78 4.15
CA GLN A 185 12.38 -4.08 5.56
C GLN A 185 12.06 -5.54 5.92
N GLY A 186 10.89 -6.04 5.49
CA GLY A 186 10.53 -7.45 5.67
C GLY A 186 11.52 -8.40 5.01
N MET A 187 11.92 -8.11 3.77
CA MET A 187 12.89 -8.93 3.03
C MET A 187 14.30 -8.87 3.65
N ILE A 188 14.71 -7.73 4.21
CA ILE A 188 15.95 -7.64 5.02
C ILE A 188 15.86 -8.56 6.23
N ALA A 189 14.72 -8.56 6.95
CA ALA A 189 14.55 -9.46 8.09
C ALA A 189 14.60 -10.93 7.66
N GLU A 190 13.98 -11.30 6.54
CA GLU A 190 14.06 -12.65 5.95
C GLU A 190 15.52 -13.05 5.65
N LYS A 191 16.27 -12.18 4.99
CA LYS A 191 17.67 -12.42 4.64
C LYS A 191 18.56 -12.63 5.86
N LEU A 192 18.39 -11.82 6.91
CA LEU A 192 19.21 -11.84 8.12
C LEU A 192 18.85 -12.99 9.08
N THR A 193 17.63 -13.49 9.03
CA THR A 193 17.16 -14.58 9.91
C THR A 193 17.11 -15.94 9.23
N GLY A 194 17.07 -16.01 7.90
CA GLY A 194 16.82 -17.22 7.14
C GLY A 194 15.37 -17.75 7.24
N GLN A 195 14.46 -16.95 7.81
CA GLN A 195 13.04 -17.31 7.99
C GLN A 195 12.15 -16.27 7.28
N SER A 196 10.95 -16.70 6.85
CA SER A 196 9.99 -15.77 6.24
C SER A 196 9.60 -14.64 7.20
N TRP A 197 9.20 -13.51 6.67
CA TRP A 197 8.67 -12.39 7.47
C TRP A 197 7.51 -12.85 8.37
N GLU A 198 6.62 -13.69 7.84
CA GLU A 198 5.48 -14.25 8.56
C GLU A 198 5.92 -15.07 9.78
N THR A 199 6.91 -15.94 9.60
CA THR A 199 7.48 -16.75 10.69
C THR A 199 8.10 -15.84 11.74
N ASN A 200 8.89 -14.84 11.33
CA ASN A 200 9.50 -13.89 12.25
C ASN A 200 8.45 -13.11 13.06
N ILE A 201 7.39 -12.58 12.42
CA ILE A 201 6.30 -11.88 13.12
C ILE A 201 5.63 -12.81 14.13
N LYS A 202 5.29 -14.01 13.70
CA LYS A 202 4.59 -14.98 14.55
C LYS A 202 5.43 -15.36 15.78
N GLU A 203 6.67 -15.77 15.57
CA GLU A 203 7.52 -16.30 16.65
C GLU A 203 8.04 -15.20 17.58
N LYS A 204 8.45 -14.05 17.02
CA LYS A 204 9.10 -13.00 17.79
C LYS A 204 8.14 -11.98 18.40
N LEU A 205 6.92 -11.86 17.85
CA LEU A 205 5.94 -10.88 18.31
C LEU A 205 4.61 -11.52 18.72
N PHE A 206 3.93 -12.28 17.88
CA PHE A 206 2.59 -12.79 18.23
C PHE A 206 2.64 -13.78 19.41
N VAL A 207 3.56 -14.73 19.41
CA VAL A 207 3.69 -15.73 20.48
C VAL A 207 4.00 -15.07 21.83
N PRO A 208 5.03 -14.22 21.97
CA PRO A 208 5.31 -13.54 23.24
C PRO A 208 4.19 -12.63 23.74
N LEU A 209 3.39 -12.06 22.82
CA LEU A 209 2.28 -11.17 23.12
C LEU A 209 0.96 -11.92 23.34
N GLY A 210 0.92 -13.25 23.16
CA GLY A 210 -0.30 -14.03 23.26
C GLY A 210 -1.34 -13.70 22.18
N MET A 211 -0.93 -13.21 21.01
CA MET A 211 -1.79 -12.89 19.86
C MET A 211 -2.07 -14.19 19.08
N LYS A 212 -2.94 -15.04 19.63
CA LYS A 212 -3.15 -16.43 19.17
C LYS A 212 -4.00 -16.54 17.92
N THR A 213 -4.91 -15.60 17.68
CA THR A 213 -5.86 -15.59 16.57
C THR A 213 -5.42 -14.65 15.45
N SER A 214 -4.51 -13.71 15.75
CA SER A 214 -3.91 -12.83 14.74
C SER A 214 -3.18 -13.63 13.67
N ASN A 215 -3.33 -13.24 12.43
CA ASN A 215 -2.75 -13.93 11.29
C ASN A 215 -2.24 -12.94 10.23
N LEU A 216 -1.65 -13.45 9.16
CA LEU A 216 -0.82 -12.68 8.24
C LEU A 216 -1.27 -12.82 6.77
N SER A 217 -2.39 -13.54 6.54
CA SER A 217 -2.89 -13.79 5.20
C SER A 217 -4.41 -13.74 5.13
N ILE A 218 -4.94 -13.43 3.97
CA ILE A 218 -6.39 -13.50 3.69
C ILE A 218 -6.90 -14.94 3.81
N ALA A 219 -6.10 -15.93 3.39
CA ALA A 219 -6.46 -17.33 3.49
C ALA A 219 -6.68 -17.77 4.96
N ASP A 220 -5.88 -17.26 5.88
CA ASP A 220 -6.05 -17.56 7.31
C ASP A 220 -7.17 -16.72 7.94
N LEU A 221 -7.36 -15.48 7.51
CA LEU A 221 -8.50 -14.66 7.94
C LEU A 221 -9.83 -15.36 7.60
N GLN A 222 -9.95 -15.90 6.38
CA GLN A 222 -11.16 -16.59 5.91
C GLN A 222 -11.48 -17.90 6.66
N LYS A 223 -10.47 -18.52 7.30
CA LYS A 223 -10.68 -19.72 8.16
C LYS A 223 -11.25 -19.37 9.53
N SER A 224 -11.19 -18.12 9.96
CA SER A 224 -11.70 -17.71 11.26
C SER A 224 -13.23 -17.64 11.27
N ASN A 225 -13.84 -18.21 12.32
CA ASN A 225 -15.28 -18.10 12.56
C ASN A 225 -15.71 -16.71 13.05
N ASP A 226 -14.78 -15.87 13.46
CA ASP A 226 -15.01 -14.49 13.92
C ASP A 226 -14.14 -13.49 13.13
N ALA A 227 -14.24 -13.54 11.80
CA ALA A 227 -13.63 -12.57 10.90
C ALA A 227 -14.69 -11.59 10.38
N ALA A 228 -14.32 -10.32 10.25
CA ALA A 228 -15.16 -9.32 9.62
C ALA A 228 -15.03 -9.38 8.09
N LEU A 229 -16.15 -9.28 7.39
CA LEU A 229 -16.19 -9.01 5.95
C LEU A 229 -15.95 -7.52 5.70
N GLY A 230 -15.32 -7.20 4.57
CA GLY A 230 -15.04 -5.82 4.17
C GLY A 230 -16.24 -5.15 3.48
N TYR A 231 -16.42 -3.86 3.71
CA TYR A 231 -17.50 -3.06 3.13
C TYR A 231 -17.02 -1.71 2.62
N THR A 232 -17.78 -1.15 1.71
CA THR A 232 -17.66 0.25 1.27
C THR A 232 -19.01 0.94 1.31
N LEU A 233 -19.00 2.26 1.31
CA LEU A 233 -20.22 3.06 1.16
C LEU A 233 -20.38 3.41 -0.32
N TYR A 234 -21.23 2.67 -1.01
CA TYR A 234 -21.53 2.89 -2.42
C TYR A 234 -22.54 4.01 -2.59
N LYS A 235 -22.25 4.96 -3.50
CA LYS A 235 -23.07 6.17 -3.74
C LYS A 235 -23.46 6.88 -2.45
N ASP A 236 -22.53 6.93 -1.48
CA ASP A 236 -22.68 7.60 -0.19
C ASP A 236 -23.86 7.14 0.71
N SER A 237 -24.51 6.05 0.38
CA SER A 237 -25.73 5.62 1.10
C SER A 237 -25.91 4.12 1.26
N VAL A 238 -25.29 3.30 0.41
CA VAL A 238 -25.49 1.86 0.42
C VAL A 238 -24.24 1.17 0.97
N ILE A 239 -24.39 0.42 2.06
CA ILE A 239 -23.34 -0.45 2.58
C ILE A 239 -23.22 -1.64 1.62
N LYS A 240 -22.12 -1.68 0.85
CA LYS A 240 -21.84 -2.72 -0.16
C LYS A 240 -20.63 -3.53 0.27
N LYS A 241 -20.74 -4.86 0.20
CA LYS A 241 -19.63 -5.77 0.47
C LYS A 241 -18.53 -5.60 -0.57
N LEU A 242 -17.28 -5.65 -0.11
CA LEU A 242 -16.08 -5.72 -0.94
C LEU A 242 -15.38 -7.07 -0.76
N ASP A 243 -14.80 -7.58 -1.83
CA ASP A 243 -13.90 -8.71 -1.76
C ASP A 243 -12.61 -8.32 -1.03
N TYR A 244 -12.00 -9.29 -0.35
CA TYR A 244 -10.69 -9.06 0.26
C TYR A 244 -9.63 -8.84 -0.82
N TYR A 245 -8.84 -7.80 -0.64
CA TYR A 245 -7.63 -7.59 -1.46
C TYR A 245 -6.49 -8.49 -0.96
N ASN A 246 -5.93 -9.32 -1.84
CA ASN A 246 -4.78 -10.16 -1.49
C ASN A 246 -3.48 -9.37 -1.50
N ILE A 247 -3.09 -8.86 -0.33
CA ILE A 247 -1.86 -8.07 -0.11
C ILE A 247 -0.64 -8.92 0.28
N ASN A 248 -0.68 -10.24 0.19
CA ASN A 248 0.35 -11.11 0.76
C ASN A 248 1.78 -10.80 0.30
N ALA A 249 1.98 -10.49 -0.99
CA ALA A 249 3.31 -10.12 -1.48
C ALA A 249 3.83 -8.83 -0.84
N MET A 250 2.95 -7.83 -0.60
CA MET A 250 3.25 -6.59 0.10
C MET A 250 3.07 -6.74 1.63
N GLY A 251 3.00 -7.96 2.14
CA GLY A 251 2.66 -8.30 3.53
C GLY A 251 3.32 -7.47 4.60
N PRO A 252 4.66 -7.25 4.56
CA PRO A 252 5.36 -6.44 5.55
C PRO A 252 4.85 -5.00 5.69
N ALA A 253 4.16 -4.47 4.69
CA ALA A 253 3.55 -3.14 4.72
C ALA A 253 2.10 -3.12 5.23
N GLY A 254 1.36 -4.28 5.25
CA GLY A 254 -0.06 -4.17 5.53
C GLY A 254 -0.91 -5.43 5.68
N SER A 255 -0.38 -6.65 5.84
CA SER A 255 -1.18 -7.88 5.78
C SER A 255 -1.68 -8.43 7.11
N ILE A 256 -1.30 -7.86 8.25
CA ILE A 256 -1.75 -8.38 9.56
C ILE A 256 -3.28 -8.23 9.69
N ASN A 257 -3.91 -9.30 10.17
CA ASN A 257 -5.28 -9.33 10.62
C ASN A 257 -5.30 -9.59 12.12
N SER A 258 -6.05 -8.79 12.88
CA SER A 258 -6.08 -8.89 14.34
C SER A 258 -7.40 -8.40 14.94
N SER A 259 -7.58 -8.63 16.23
CA SER A 259 -8.71 -8.16 17.03
C SER A 259 -8.29 -7.02 17.96
N VAL A 260 -9.27 -6.24 18.48
CA VAL A 260 -8.93 -5.18 19.45
C VAL A 260 -8.40 -5.74 20.75
N ASN A 261 -8.80 -6.95 21.17
CA ASN A 261 -8.24 -7.59 22.35
C ASN A 261 -6.76 -7.94 22.16
N GLU A 262 -6.38 -8.54 21.04
CA GLU A 262 -4.98 -8.91 20.79
C GLU A 262 -4.10 -7.69 20.48
N MET A 263 -4.63 -6.71 19.75
CA MET A 263 -3.95 -5.42 19.54
C MET A 263 -3.74 -4.65 20.85
N SER A 264 -4.58 -4.88 21.87
CA SER A 264 -4.35 -4.29 23.20
C SER A 264 -3.05 -4.78 23.85
N ASN A 265 -2.68 -6.06 23.66
CA ASN A 265 -1.42 -6.62 24.14
C ASN A 265 -0.21 -5.92 23.47
N TRP A 266 -0.33 -5.68 22.16
CA TRP A 266 0.65 -4.90 21.40
C TRP A 266 0.80 -3.47 21.95
N VAL A 267 -0.33 -2.77 22.15
CA VAL A 267 -0.35 -1.39 22.67
C VAL A 267 0.22 -1.33 24.10
N MET A 268 -0.14 -2.28 25.00
CA MET A 268 0.42 -2.37 26.35
C MET A 268 1.93 -2.52 26.33
N THR A 269 2.48 -3.27 25.38
CA THR A 269 3.93 -3.42 25.20
C THR A 269 4.62 -2.07 24.98
N TRP A 270 4.07 -1.24 24.13
CA TRP A 270 4.61 0.09 23.84
C TRP A 270 4.46 1.06 25.02
N ILE A 271 3.32 1.06 25.72
CA ILE A 271 3.09 1.86 26.93
C ILE A 271 4.12 1.50 28.00
N ASN A 272 4.47 0.22 28.11
CA ASN A 272 5.37 -0.31 29.16
C ASN A 272 6.85 -0.38 28.70
N GLY A 273 7.26 0.42 27.71
CA GLY A 273 8.63 0.53 27.26
C GLY A 273 9.21 -0.77 26.68
N GLY A 274 8.39 -1.52 25.97
CA GLY A 274 8.77 -2.77 25.30
C GLY A 274 8.46 -4.04 26.10
N LYS A 275 7.83 -3.93 27.29
CA LYS A 275 7.53 -5.07 28.17
C LYS A 275 6.06 -5.47 28.09
N PHE A 276 5.81 -6.77 28.06
CA PHE A 276 4.48 -7.36 28.22
C PHE A 276 4.48 -8.42 29.32
N ASN A 277 3.58 -8.31 30.28
CA ASN A 277 3.53 -9.18 31.47
C ASN A 277 4.90 -9.30 32.19
N GLY A 278 5.62 -8.17 32.30
CA GLY A 278 6.93 -8.09 32.94
C GLY A 278 8.11 -8.61 32.11
N LYS A 279 7.86 -9.26 30.96
CA LYS A 279 8.91 -9.77 30.06
C LYS A 279 9.22 -8.74 28.97
N GLU A 280 10.49 -8.57 28.64
CA GLU A 280 10.90 -7.75 27.50
C GLU A 280 10.52 -8.47 26.18
N VAL A 281 9.73 -7.81 25.35
CA VAL A 281 9.39 -8.22 23.98
C VAL A 281 10.13 -7.34 22.96
N LEU A 282 10.20 -6.04 23.24
CA LEU A 282 10.94 -5.06 22.45
C LEU A 282 12.00 -4.38 23.31
N PRO A 283 13.19 -4.09 22.76
CA PRO A 283 14.22 -3.33 23.50
C PRO A 283 13.72 -1.93 23.86
N LEU A 284 13.98 -1.49 25.10
CA LEU A 284 13.61 -0.14 25.54
C LEU A 284 14.24 0.96 24.66
N ALA A 285 15.50 0.77 24.24
CA ALA A 285 16.18 1.72 23.35
C ALA A 285 15.44 1.86 22.02
N TYR A 286 15.03 0.73 21.43
CA TYR A 286 14.25 0.72 20.20
C TYR A 286 12.88 1.42 20.36
N THR A 287 12.14 1.10 21.43
CA THR A 287 10.80 1.71 21.61
C THR A 287 10.87 3.22 21.79
N LYS A 288 11.90 3.72 22.50
CA LYS A 288 12.13 5.17 22.63
C LYS A 288 12.45 5.82 21.29
N GLU A 289 13.33 5.21 20.51
CA GLU A 289 13.75 5.74 19.20
C GLU A 289 12.60 5.67 18.18
N ALA A 290 11.86 4.56 18.14
CA ALA A 290 10.74 4.37 17.23
C ALA A 290 9.59 5.36 17.45
N MET A 291 9.37 5.77 18.70
CA MET A 291 8.38 6.80 19.07
C MET A 291 8.97 8.22 19.10
N SER A 292 10.16 8.44 18.56
CA SER A 292 10.80 9.77 18.46
C SER A 292 10.70 10.30 17.02
N SER A 293 10.72 11.64 16.88
CA SER A 293 10.71 12.30 15.58
C SER A 293 11.96 11.95 14.77
N GLN A 294 11.77 11.33 13.61
CA GLN A 294 12.84 10.97 12.66
C GLN A 294 12.70 11.75 11.34
N MET A 295 11.47 12.12 10.98
CA MET A 295 11.18 12.92 9.79
C MET A 295 9.93 13.77 10.02
N ILE A 296 10.00 15.02 9.62
CA ILE A 296 8.86 15.95 9.67
C ILE A 296 7.87 15.59 8.57
N MET A 297 6.61 15.34 8.94
CA MET A 297 5.50 15.14 8.00
C MET A 297 4.81 16.47 7.68
N SER A 298 4.57 17.27 8.72
CA SER A 298 3.93 18.59 8.63
C SER A 298 4.39 19.43 9.81
N ALA A 299 4.87 20.63 9.53
CA ALA A 299 5.33 21.61 10.52
C ALA A 299 4.95 23.02 10.05
N GLY A 300 3.66 23.30 10.05
CA GLY A 300 3.11 24.63 9.76
C GLY A 300 2.66 25.36 11.03
N LEU A 301 2.33 26.63 10.90
CA LEU A 301 1.59 27.34 11.94
C LEU A 301 0.23 26.65 12.14
N PRO A 302 -0.29 26.62 13.38
CA PRO A 302 -1.61 26.06 13.64
C PRO A 302 -2.69 26.71 12.79
N ASP A 303 -3.51 25.89 12.15
CA ASP A 303 -4.73 26.37 11.49
C ASP A 303 -5.73 26.82 12.55
N LYS A 304 -6.41 27.95 12.29
CA LYS A 304 -7.46 28.46 13.20
C LYS A 304 -8.62 27.48 13.36
N GLU A 305 -8.91 26.70 12.31
CA GLU A 305 -9.97 25.68 12.35
C GLU A 305 -9.53 24.38 13.02
N ILE A 306 -8.21 24.07 13.00
CA ILE A 306 -7.63 22.83 13.54
C ILE A 306 -6.39 23.15 14.40
N PRO A 307 -6.54 23.95 15.47
CA PRO A 307 -5.39 24.35 16.30
C PRO A 307 -4.82 23.19 17.13
N ASP A 308 -5.49 22.03 17.13
CA ASP A 308 -5.16 20.89 17.98
C ASP A 308 -4.02 20.02 17.42
N ALA A 309 -3.72 20.13 16.11
CA ALA A 309 -2.73 19.30 15.44
C ALA A 309 -1.86 20.17 14.53
N HIS A 310 -0.77 20.69 15.07
CA HIS A 310 0.11 21.63 14.37
C HIS A 310 1.51 21.10 14.11
N ILE A 311 1.89 19.95 14.67
CA ILE A 311 3.15 19.28 14.41
C ILE A 311 2.86 17.79 14.23
N ALA A 312 3.26 17.26 13.08
CA ALA A 312 3.23 15.84 12.82
C ALA A 312 4.60 15.39 12.29
N ASN A 313 5.14 14.33 12.88
CA ASN A 313 6.40 13.71 12.54
C ASN A 313 6.20 12.21 12.30
N TYR A 314 7.21 11.55 11.73
CA TYR A 314 7.22 10.11 11.57
C TYR A 314 8.45 9.52 12.28
N GLY A 315 8.23 8.45 13.03
CA GLY A 315 9.25 7.62 13.66
C GLY A 315 9.46 6.31 12.89
N PHE A 316 9.71 5.19 13.57
CA PHE A 316 9.85 3.88 12.93
C PHE A 316 8.50 3.15 12.83
N GLY A 317 7.76 3.44 11.76
CA GLY A 317 6.42 2.89 11.57
C GLY A 317 5.35 3.54 12.46
N TRP A 318 5.61 4.71 13.02
CA TRP A 318 4.70 5.47 13.85
C TRP A 318 4.62 6.94 13.44
N MET A 319 3.43 7.50 13.42
CA MET A 319 3.19 8.93 13.36
C MET A 319 3.24 9.50 14.78
N ILE A 320 3.87 10.65 14.94
CA ILE A 320 4.04 11.34 16.21
C ILE A 320 3.41 12.71 16.07
N VAL A 321 2.38 12.98 16.85
CA VAL A 321 1.52 14.15 16.67
C VAL A 321 1.34 14.89 17.98
N SER A 322 1.41 16.21 17.95
CA SER A 322 0.91 17.06 19.03
C SER A 322 -0.61 16.99 19.05
N TYR A 323 -1.20 16.56 20.16
CA TYR A 323 -2.64 16.47 20.31
C TYR A 323 -3.08 17.22 21.57
N ARG A 324 -3.50 18.47 21.41
CA ARG A 324 -4.08 19.31 22.47
C ARG A 324 -3.21 19.35 23.75
N GLY A 325 -1.88 19.46 23.57
CA GLY A 325 -0.88 19.45 24.65
C GLY A 325 -0.35 18.09 25.03
N HIS A 326 -0.83 17.00 24.47
CA HIS A 326 -0.38 15.63 24.74
C HIS A 326 0.48 15.06 23.61
N TYR A 327 1.43 14.22 23.98
CA TYR A 327 2.26 13.47 23.02
C TYR A 327 1.50 12.25 22.55
N ARG A 328 1.09 12.24 21.29
CA ARG A 328 0.36 11.14 20.67
C ARG A 328 1.23 10.41 19.66
N VAL A 329 1.33 9.10 19.81
CA VAL A 329 1.94 8.16 18.88
C VAL A 329 0.84 7.32 18.27
N GLU A 330 0.75 7.27 16.94
CA GLU A 330 -0.33 6.56 16.27
C GLU A 330 0.06 6.02 14.91
N HIS A 331 -0.68 5.06 14.40
CA HIS A 331 -0.70 4.72 13.00
C HIS A 331 -2.11 4.29 12.58
N GLY A 332 -2.54 4.80 11.44
CA GLY A 332 -3.75 4.36 10.79
C GLY A 332 -3.48 3.21 9.83
N GLY A 333 -4.52 2.47 9.49
CA GLY A 333 -4.48 1.45 8.45
C GLY A 333 -5.69 1.52 7.55
N ASN A 334 -5.47 1.36 6.26
CA ASN A 334 -6.53 1.19 5.26
C ASN A 334 -6.13 0.09 4.29
N ILE A 335 -7.05 -0.78 4.01
CA ILE A 335 -7.03 -1.78 2.95
C ILE A 335 -8.48 -2.01 2.52
N ASP A 336 -8.72 -2.55 1.34
CA ASP A 336 -10.07 -2.70 0.80
C ASP A 336 -11.05 -3.29 1.82
N GLY A 337 -12.08 -2.51 2.12
CA GLY A 337 -13.11 -2.88 3.09
C GLY A 337 -12.79 -2.61 4.56
N PHE A 338 -11.58 -2.10 4.92
CA PHE A 338 -11.18 -1.94 6.31
C PHE A 338 -10.45 -0.62 6.58
N SER A 339 -10.69 -0.09 7.79
CA SER A 339 -9.97 1.05 8.34
C SER A 339 -9.61 0.79 9.80
N ALA A 340 -8.40 1.15 10.21
CA ALA A 340 -7.87 0.90 11.54
C ALA A 340 -7.20 2.14 12.14
N SER A 341 -7.16 2.21 13.46
CA SER A 341 -6.35 3.17 14.23
C SER A 341 -5.76 2.48 15.45
N THR A 342 -4.45 2.55 15.59
CA THR A 342 -3.72 2.16 16.80
C THR A 342 -3.07 3.41 17.36
N THR A 343 -3.35 3.76 18.62
CA THR A 343 -2.95 5.02 19.23
C THR A 343 -2.45 4.81 20.64
N ILE A 344 -1.42 5.55 21.01
CA ILE A 344 -0.74 5.51 22.31
C ILE A 344 -0.50 6.95 22.76
N PHE A 345 -0.78 7.23 24.02
CA PHE A 345 -0.34 8.42 24.75
C PHE A 345 0.68 7.96 25.82
N PRO A 346 1.97 7.92 25.51
CA PRO A 346 2.96 7.27 26.36
C PRO A 346 3.05 7.90 27.76
N THR A 347 3.04 9.24 27.84
CA THR A 347 3.09 9.99 29.10
C THR A 347 1.84 9.84 29.94
N ASP A 348 0.70 9.63 29.30
CA ASP A 348 -0.60 9.47 29.97
C ASP A 348 -0.92 7.99 30.24
N SER A 349 -0.10 7.07 29.75
CA SER A 349 -0.31 5.61 29.84
C SER A 349 -1.69 5.17 29.30
N ILE A 350 -2.11 5.76 28.19
CA ILE A 350 -3.36 5.46 27.51
C ILE A 350 -3.08 4.81 26.15
N GLY A 351 -3.85 3.78 25.83
CA GLY A 351 -3.90 3.16 24.52
C GLY A 351 -5.31 3.08 24.00
N ILE A 352 -5.46 3.25 22.69
CA ILE A 352 -6.77 3.18 22.01
C ILE A 352 -6.59 2.41 20.71
N VAL A 353 -7.38 1.35 20.52
CA VAL A 353 -7.43 0.58 19.27
C VAL A 353 -8.84 0.64 18.73
N VAL A 354 -8.99 1.02 17.46
CA VAL A 354 -10.29 1.03 16.78
C VAL A 354 -10.13 0.37 15.41
N LEU A 355 -10.90 -0.67 15.16
CA LEU A 355 -10.88 -1.47 13.93
C LEU A 355 -12.27 -1.46 13.31
N ALA A 356 -12.42 -1.00 12.07
CA ALA A 356 -13.68 -0.90 11.37
C ALA A 356 -13.64 -1.67 10.05
N ASN A 357 -14.74 -2.35 9.73
CA ASN A 357 -14.90 -3.05 8.46
C ASN A 357 -15.63 -2.16 7.42
N GLN A 358 -15.05 -1.00 7.18
CA GLN A 358 -15.50 -0.06 6.15
C GLN A 358 -14.29 0.62 5.50
N ASN A 359 -14.27 0.63 4.17
CA ASN A 359 -13.21 1.25 3.37
C ASN A 359 -13.16 2.76 3.57
N GLY A 360 -11.98 3.32 3.82
CA GLY A 360 -11.78 4.76 3.95
C GLY A 360 -12.62 5.42 5.06
N SER A 361 -12.96 4.67 6.13
CA SER A 361 -13.87 5.13 7.18
C SER A 361 -13.25 6.16 8.11
N ALA A 362 -13.99 7.21 8.41
CA ALA A 362 -13.64 8.18 9.45
C ALA A 362 -13.91 7.68 10.88
N ILE A 363 -14.63 6.55 11.06
CA ILE A 363 -15.00 6.00 12.37
C ILE A 363 -13.79 5.85 13.29
N PRO A 364 -12.65 5.22 12.87
CA PRO A 364 -11.52 5.02 13.77
C PRO A 364 -10.97 6.34 14.35
N GLY A 365 -10.84 7.38 13.54
CA GLY A 365 -10.35 8.68 13.97
C GLY A 365 -11.32 9.42 14.89
N ILE A 366 -12.62 9.37 14.60
CA ILE A 366 -13.67 10.01 15.41
C ILE A 366 -13.76 9.35 16.79
N VAL A 367 -13.85 8.01 16.82
CA VAL A 367 -13.92 7.21 18.06
C VAL A 367 -12.69 7.44 18.92
N ARG A 368 -11.48 7.32 18.33
CA ARG A 368 -10.21 7.59 18.99
C ARG A 368 -10.17 8.97 19.66
N ASN A 369 -10.48 10.02 18.91
CA ASN A 369 -10.41 11.40 19.44
C ASN A 369 -11.48 11.65 20.53
N THR A 370 -12.68 11.07 20.39
CA THR A 370 -13.74 11.14 21.41
C THR A 370 -13.29 10.50 22.73
N ILE A 371 -12.62 9.36 22.66
CA ILE A 371 -12.04 8.67 23.83
C ILE A 371 -10.91 9.51 24.43
N ALA A 372 -10.01 9.99 23.59
CA ALA A 372 -8.86 10.77 24.04
C ALA A 372 -9.29 12.03 24.81
N ASP A 373 -10.25 12.80 24.28
CA ASP A 373 -10.76 13.99 24.97
C ASP A 373 -11.30 13.68 26.37
N ARG A 374 -12.02 12.57 26.51
CA ARG A 374 -12.59 12.16 27.80
C ARG A 374 -11.53 11.69 28.79
N LEU A 375 -10.60 10.82 28.36
CA LEU A 375 -9.58 10.26 29.23
C LEU A 375 -8.48 11.26 29.62
N LEU A 376 -8.24 12.25 28.77
CA LEU A 376 -7.29 13.35 29.00
C LEU A 376 -7.93 14.55 29.68
N ASN A 377 -9.23 14.44 30.04
CA ASN A 377 -10.02 15.52 30.68
C ASN A 377 -9.98 16.84 29.88
N LEU A 378 -10.07 16.73 28.55
CA LEU A 378 -10.09 17.86 27.64
C LEU A 378 -11.53 18.35 27.39
N ASN A 379 -11.69 19.61 27.01
CA ASN A 379 -12.99 20.12 26.57
C ASN A 379 -13.48 19.32 25.36
N PRO A 380 -14.68 18.72 25.40
CA PRO A 380 -15.17 17.85 24.32
C PRO A 380 -15.30 18.60 22.99
N ILE A 381 -14.82 17.98 21.93
CA ILE A 381 -15.00 18.45 20.56
C ILE A 381 -16.00 17.53 19.85
N ASN A 382 -16.89 18.10 19.04
CA ASN A 382 -17.76 17.33 18.18
C ASN A 382 -17.01 16.80 16.94
N TRP A 383 -16.19 15.75 17.14
CA TRP A 383 -15.37 15.15 16.08
C TRP A 383 -16.21 14.60 14.92
N ASN A 384 -17.40 14.08 15.23
CA ASN A 384 -18.33 13.60 14.21
C ASN A 384 -18.87 14.74 13.34
N GLY A 385 -19.20 15.87 13.95
CA GLY A 385 -19.59 17.09 13.23
C GLY A 385 -18.47 17.64 12.36
N ARG A 386 -17.23 17.73 12.88
CA ARG A 386 -16.05 18.13 12.09
C ARG A 386 -15.84 17.24 10.87
N ALA A 387 -15.96 15.92 11.05
CA ALA A 387 -15.82 14.99 9.94
C ALA A 387 -16.93 15.13 8.89
N ASN A 388 -18.17 15.51 9.30
CA ASN A 388 -19.25 15.84 8.36
C ASN A 388 -18.91 17.08 7.53
N GLU A 389 -18.42 18.14 8.16
CA GLU A 389 -18.04 19.36 7.44
C GLU A 389 -16.86 19.13 6.50
N ALA A 390 -15.85 18.36 6.93
CA ALA A 390 -14.74 17.97 6.07
C ALA A 390 -15.20 17.17 4.84
N GLN A 391 -16.13 16.22 5.02
CA GLN A 391 -16.71 15.44 3.93
C GLN A 391 -17.52 16.32 2.95
N LYS A 392 -18.31 17.28 3.46
CA LYS A 392 -19.03 18.23 2.61
C LYS A 392 -18.07 19.11 1.79
N LYS A 393 -17.01 19.64 2.42
CA LYS A 393 -15.97 20.44 1.74
C LYS A 393 -15.28 19.60 0.65
N ALA A 394 -14.89 18.35 0.95
CA ALA A 394 -14.27 17.45 -0.01
C ALA A 394 -15.17 17.14 -1.21
N LYS A 395 -16.47 16.89 -0.98
CA LYS A 395 -17.45 16.67 -2.06
C LYS A 395 -17.64 17.91 -2.93
N ALA A 396 -17.68 19.09 -2.35
CA ALA A 396 -17.77 20.34 -3.11
C ALA A 396 -16.52 20.53 -3.99
N ALA A 397 -15.33 20.35 -3.41
CA ALA A 397 -14.07 20.44 -4.15
C ALA A 397 -13.98 19.40 -5.29
N ALA A 398 -14.41 18.16 -5.06
CA ALA A 398 -14.46 17.12 -6.09
C ALA A 398 -15.39 17.50 -7.25
N LYS A 399 -16.57 18.07 -6.94
CA LYS A 399 -17.51 18.55 -7.96
C LYS A 399 -16.96 19.72 -8.78
N ASP A 400 -16.20 20.62 -8.16
CA ASP A 400 -15.56 21.73 -8.87
C ASP A 400 -14.39 21.23 -9.73
N ALA A 401 -13.62 20.27 -9.25
CA ALA A 401 -12.58 19.60 -10.03
C ALA A 401 -13.17 18.86 -11.25
N GLU A 402 -14.32 18.19 -11.08
CA GLU A 402 -15.04 17.54 -12.18
C GLU A 402 -15.45 18.54 -13.27
N LYS A 403 -16.03 19.67 -12.88
CA LYS A 403 -16.39 20.73 -13.84
C LYS A 403 -15.16 21.26 -14.58
N ALA A 404 -14.05 21.46 -13.87
CA ALA A 404 -12.80 21.89 -14.47
C ALA A 404 -12.25 20.82 -15.46
N ALA A 405 -12.28 19.54 -15.10
CA ALA A 405 -11.84 18.43 -15.95
C ALA A 405 -12.70 18.30 -17.21
N THR A 406 -14.02 18.46 -17.09
CA THR A 406 -14.92 18.44 -18.25
C THR A 406 -14.71 19.63 -19.18
N SER A 407 -14.29 20.80 -18.67
CA SER A 407 -13.98 21.98 -19.49
C SER A 407 -12.77 21.77 -20.38
N ASN A 408 -11.88 20.86 -20.04
CA ASN A 408 -10.67 20.54 -20.83
C ASN A 408 -10.94 19.56 -21.98
N LYS A 409 -12.12 18.95 -22.02
CA LYS A 409 -12.50 18.01 -23.09
C LYS A 409 -12.69 18.79 -24.40
N LYS A 410 -12.02 18.36 -25.48
CA LYS A 410 -12.25 18.91 -26.83
C LYS A 410 -13.43 18.16 -27.46
N THR A 411 -14.45 18.92 -27.83
CA THR A 411 -15.65 18.38 -28.50
C THR A 411 -15.41 18.23 -29.99
N GLY A 412 -16.17 17.34 -30.66
CA GLY A 412 -16.09 17.16 -32.11
C GLY A 412 -14.82 16.45 -32.60
N THR A 413 -14.11 15.76 -31.73
CA THR A 413 -12.92 14.97 -32.09
C THR A 413 -13.26 13.49 -32.18
N SER A 414 -12.47 12.76 -32.98
CA SER A 414 -12.53 11.29 -33.10
C SER A 414 -11.15 10.70 -32.87
N PRO A 415 -11.05 9.42 -32.48
CA PRO A 415 -9.78 8.69 -32.49
C PRO A 415 -9.17 8.70 -33.90
N SER A 416 -7.84 8.75 -33.99
CA SER A 416 -7.12 8.79 -35.28
C SER A 416 -7.10 7.44 -36.00
N HIS A 417 -7.36 6.34 -35.28
CA HIS A 417 -7.32 4.97 -35.79
C HIS A 417 -8.61 4.21 -35.52
N ASP A 418 -8.75 3.07 -36.16
CA ASP A 418 -9.79 2.09 -35.82
C ASP A 418 -9.53 1.47 -34.44
N LYS A 419 -10.57 0.89 -33.83
CA LYS A 419 -10.46 0.32 -32.47
C LYS A 419 -9.45 -0.82 -32.36
N LYS A 420 -9.21 -1.57 -33.44
CA LYS A 420 -8.26 -2.67 -33.47
C LYS A 420 -6.82 -2.16 -33.25
N SER A 421 -6.50 -1.00 -33.78
CA SER A 421 -5.18 -0.38 -33.62
C SER A 421 -4.83 -0.02 -32.17
N TYR A 422 -5.84 0.23 -31.31
CA TYR A 422 -5.65 0.50 -29.86
C TYR A 422 -5.54 -0.77 -29.02
N THR A 423 -5.81 -1.97 -29.57
CA THR A 423 -5.72 -3.23 -28.82
C THR A 423 -4.29 -3.73 -28.72
N GLY A 424 -3.98 -4.51 -27.69
CA GLY A 424 -2.69 -5.15 -27.49
C GLY A 424 -2.23 -5.12 -26.04
N GLN A 425 -1.03 -5.64 -25.79
CA GLN A 425 -0.41 -5.62 -24.48
C GLN A 425 0.55 -4.43 -24.36
N PHE A 426 0.48 -3.76 -23.20
CA PHE A 426 1.31 -2.61 -22.87
C PHE A 426 2.03 -2.88 -21.54
N ASN A 427 3.32 -2.62 -21.47
CA ASN A 427 4.16 -2.96 -20.32
C ASN A 427 5.04 -1.81 -19.87
N HIS A 428 5.12 -1.64 -18.55
CA HIS A 428 6.12 -0.83 -17.88
C HIS A 428 6.91 -1.69 -16.88
N PRO A 429 8.25 -1.71 -16.91
CA PRO A 429 9.02 -2.65 -16.09
C PRO A 429 8.84 -2.43 -14.58
N GLY A 430 8.59 -1.19 -14.14
CA GLY A 430 8.33 -0.85 -12.75
C GLY A 430 6.88 -1.04 -12.29
N TYR A 431 5.96 -1.36 -13.20
CA TYR A 431 4.54 -1.53 -12.86
C TYR A 431 4.03 -2.89 -13.28
N GLY A 432 4.17 -3.27 -14.53
CA GLY A 432 3.66 -4.53 -15.05
C GLY A 432 3.03 -4.39 -16.41
N THR A 433 2.13 -5.32 -16.74
CA THR A 433 1.47 -5.39 -18.06
C THR A 433 -0.03 -5.30 -17.89
N PHE A 434 -0.68 -4.56 -18.77
CA PHE A 434 -2.12 -4.62 -19.02
C PHE A 434 -2.39 -4.94 -20.48
N GLU A 435 -3.59 -5.42 -20.78
CA GLU A 435 -4.03 -5.70 -22.14
C GLU A 435 -5.25 -4.86 -22.49
N VAL A 436 -5.31 -4.32 -23.70
CA VAL A 436 -6.51 -3.70 -24.24
C VAL A 436 -7.11 -4.60 -25.30
N ILE A 437 -8.37 -4.95 -25.15
CA ILE A 437 -9.12 -5.76 -26.10
C ILE A 437 -10.31 -5.00 -26.67
N ASN A 438 -10.78 -5.41 -27.84
CA ASN A 438 -12.07 -4.97 -28.37
C ASN A 438 -13.13 -6.03 -28.05
N ARG A 439 -14.11 -5.67 -27.21
CA ARG A 439 -15.23 -6.52 -26.81
C ARG A 439 -16.53 -5.80 -27.11
N ASN A 440 -17.38 -6.39 -27.99
CA ASN A 440 -18.66 -5.80 -28.41
C ASN A 440 -18.53 -4.33 -28.83
N ASP A 441 -17.60 -4.08 -29.72
CA ASP A 441 -17.28 -2.74 -30.24
C ASP A 441 -16.87 -1.71 -29.17
N SER A 442 -16.34 -2.16 -28.04
CA SER A 442 -15.83 -1.34 -26.94
C SER A 442 -14.41 -1.73 -26.57
N LEU A 443 -13.54 -0.74 -26.36
CA LEU A 443 -12.19 -0.98 -25.85
C LEU A 443 -12.24 -1.24 -24.35
N ILE A 444 -11.71 -2.38 -23.92
CA ILE A 444 -11.65 -2.79 -22.52
C ILE A 444 -10.19 -2.97 -22.13
N MET A 445 -9.77 -2.24 -21.11
CA MET A 445 -8.47 -2.38 -20.47
C MET A 445 -8.57 -3.46 -19.39
N LEU A 446 -7.77 -4.50 -19.49
CA LEU A 446 -7.68 -5.62 -18.56
C LEU A 446 -6.43 -5.45 -17.72
N THR A 447 -6.58 -5.29 -16.41
CA THR A 447 -5.46 -5.28 -15.46
C THR A 447 -5.56 -6.45 -14.49
N PRO A 448 -4.47 -6.86 -13.83
CA PRO A 448 -4.55 -7.94 -12.83
C PRO A 448 -5.55 -7.68 -11.70
N ASN A 449 -5.85 -6.42 -11.39
CA ASN A 449 -6.76 -6.05 -10.29
C ASN A 449 -8.12 -5.48 -10.74
N GLY A 450 -8.49 -5.63 -12.00
CA GLY A 450 -9.83 -5.24 -12.47
C GLY A 450 -9.82 -4.72 -13.90
N ASP A 451 -11.00 -4.67 -14.48
CA ASP A 451 -11.24 -4.24 -15.85
C ASP A 451 -11.75 -2.81 -15.88
N ALA A 452 -11.48 -2.09 -16.97
CA ALA A 452 -12.03 -0.76 -17.22
C ALA A 452 -12.47 -0.60 -18.67
N TRP A 453 -13.61 0.06 -18.85
CA TRP A 453 -14.05 0.50 -20.16
C TRP A 453 -13.31 1.77 -20.56
N LEU A 454 -12.65 1.76 -21.75
CA LEU A 454 -11.98 2.91 -22.31
C LEU A 454 -13.00 3.76 -23.10
N ARG A 455 -13.60 4.74 -22.43
CA ARG A 455 -14.52 5.70 -23.01
C ARG A 455 -13.74 6.78 -23.76
N HIS A 456 -14.04 7.05 -25.03
CA HIS A 456 -13.38 8.12 -25.77
C HIS A 456 -13.53 9.47 -25.08
N TYR A 457 -12.42 10.15 -24.87
CA TYR A 457 -12.38 11.49 -24.26
C TYR A 457 -12.16 12.58 -25.31
N HIS A 458 -11.05 12.60 -26.00
CA HIS A 458 -10.78 13.40 -27.19
C HIS A 458 -9.52 12.89 -27.91
N TYR A 459 -9.44 13.05 -29.24
CA TYR A 459 -8.33 12.54 -30.05
C TYR A 459 -7.98 11.09 -29.67
N ASP A 460 -6.72 10.79 -29.39
CA ASP A 460 -6.25 9.46 -28.96
C ASP A 460 -6.14 9.32 -27.43
N VAL A 461 -6.95 10.09 -26.69
CA VAL A 461 -7.09 10.02 -25.24
C VAL A 461 -8.42 9.38 -24.88
N PHE A 462 -8.37 8.40 -23.97
CA PHE A 462 -9.54 7.71 -23.44
C PHE A 462 -9.61 7.87 -21.93
N GLU A 463 -10.77 7.63 -21.34
CA GLU A 463 -11.00 7.54 -19.91
C GLU A 463 -11.20 6.07 -19.51
N ALA A 464 -10.41 5.57 -18.58
CA ALA A 464 -10.60 4.24 -18.02
C ALA A 464 -11.68 4.28 -16.95
N VAL A 465 -12.90 3.88 -17.31
CA VAL A 465 -14.07 3.79 -16.42
C VAL A 465 -14.10 2.39 -15.82
N PRO A 466 -13.97 2.23 -14.49
CA PRO A 466 -13.96 0.92 -13.86
C PRO A 466 -15.21 0.10 -14.15
N ILE A 467 -15.03 -1.21 -14.32
CA ILE A 467 -16.13 -2.16 -14.50
C ILE A 467 -16.26 -2.95 -13.20
N ASP A 468 -17.33 -2.71 -12.46
CA ASP A 468 -17.67 -3.51 -11.29
C ASP A 468 -18.26 -4.85 -11.73
N LYS A 469 -17.84 -5.94 -11.09
CA LYS A 469 -18.31 -7.30 -11.45
C LYS A 469 -19.79 -7.51 -11.21
N THR A 470 -20.38 -6.76 -10.29
CA THR A 470 -21.78 -6.88 -9.87
C THR A 470 -22.67 -5.84 -10.51
N ASP A 471 -22.22 -4.57 -10.50
CA ASP A 471 -23.04 -3.41 -10.92
C ASP A 471 -22.72 -2.95 -12.36
N GLY A 472 -21.69 -3.53 -12.98
CA GLY A 472 -21.28 -3.13 -14.33
C GLY A 472 -20.49 -1.83 -14.37
N ILE A 473 -20.71 -1.00 -15.40
CA ILE A 473 -19.96 0.24 -15.61
C ILE A 473 -20.57 1.37 -14.80
N ASP A 474 -19.80 1.93 -13.86
CA ASP A 474 -20.18 3.14 -13.11
C ASP A 474 -19.59 4.39 -13.75
N THR A 475 -20.40 5.12 -14.51
CA THR A 475 -20.02 6.38 -15.16
C THR A 475 -20.13 7.60 -14.24
N SER A 476 -20.55 7.43 -12.99
CA SER A 476 -20.74 8.55 -12.05
C SER A 476 -19.43 9.03 -11.42
N SER A 477 -18.34 8.27 -11.57
CA SER A 477 -17.02 8.70 -11.11
C SER A 477 -16.48 9.85 -11.97
N ALA A 478 -16.12 10.94 -11.32
CA ALA A 478 -15.63 12.17 -11.95
C ALA A 478 -14.15 12.11 -12.35
N GLU A 479 -13.37 11.32 -11.65
CA GLU A 479 -11.92 11.22 -11.84
C GLU A 479 -11.54 9.88 -12.45
N ASN A 480 -11.83 9.71 -13.73
CA ASN A 480 -11.36 8.56 -14.47
C ASN A 480 -9.92 8.77 -14.95
N LEU A 481 -9.11 7.72 -14.80
CA LEU A 481 -7.74 7.68 -15.30
C LEU A 481 -7.72 8.00 -16.79
N LYS A 482 -6.91 8.98 -17.22
CA LYS A 482 -6.70 9.28 -18.63
C LYS A 482 -5.67 8.32 -19.21
N VAL A 483 -5.98 7.77 -20.37
CA VAL A 483 -5.18 6.79 -21.12
C VAL A 483 -4.84 7.43 -22.44
N GLN A 484 -3.61 7.92 -22.60
CA GLN A 484 -3.18 8.63 -23.81
C GLN A 484 -2.30 7.73 -24.65
N TYR A 485 -2.72 7.45 -25.88
CA TYR A 485 -1.94 6.67 -26.82
C TYR A 485 -0.89 7.51 -27.55
N GLN A 486 0.27 6.91 -27.82
CA GLN A 486 1.38 7.52 -28.52
C GLN A 486 1.68 6.79 -29.83
N MET A 487 2.04 7.54 -30.86
CA MET A 487 2.34 7.02 -32.19
C MET A 487 3.78 7.31 -32.60
N ASN A 488 4.35 6.44 -33.44
CA ASN A 488 5.59 6.69 -34.14
C ASN A 488 5.32 7.55 -35.43
N PRO A 489 6.37 8.03 -36.13
CA PRO A 489 6.22 8.77 -37.38
C PRO A 489 5.52 8.02 -38.52
N ALA A 490 5.43 6.69 -38.46
CA ALA A 490 4.68 5.87 -39.42
C ALA A 490 3.17 5.83 -39.11
N GLY A 491 2.73 6.44 -37.99
CA GLY A 491 1.35 6.43 -37.55
C GLY A 491 0.95 5.19 -36.74
N GLU A 492 1.90 4.34 -36.34
CA GLU A 492 1.59 3.13 -35.56
C GLU A 492 1.55 3.46 -34.06
N ILE A 493 0.57 2.93 -33.33
CA ILE A 493 0.48 3.07 -31.88
C ILE A 493 1.57 2.21 -31.23
N ILE A 494 2.49 2.85 -30.49
CA ILE A 494 3.67 2.19 -29.88
C ILE A 494 3.64 2.17 -28.36
N SER A 495 2.91 3.07 -27.72
CA SER A 495 2.85 3.14 -26.25
C SER A 495 1.59 3.83 -25.73
N VAL A 496 1.42 3.77 -24.42
CA VAL A 496 0.34 4.44 -23.68
C VAL A 496 0.95 5.18 -22.50
N LEU A 497 0.57 6.44 -22.32
CA LEU A 497 0.92 7.24 -21.14
C LEU A 497 -0.21 7.16 -20.11
N LEU A 498 0.14 6.87 -18.85
CA LEU A 498 -0.77 6.78 -17.71
C LEU A 498 -0.28 7.68 -16.56
N PRO A 499 -1.10 8.61 -16.04
CA PRO A 499 -0.77 9.48 -14.89
C PRO A 499 -0.95 8.72 -13.56
N LEU A 500 -0.17 7.66 -13.32
CA LEU A 500 -0.33 6.78 -12.15
C LEU A 500 0.36 7.29 -10.90
N GLN A 501 1.29 8.26 -11.01
CA GLN A 501 2.00 8.80 -9.87
C GLN A 501 2.05 10.33 -9.95
N GLY A 502 1.41 10.99 -8.98
CA GLY A 502 1.48 12.45 -8.86
C GLY A 502 2.91 12.95 -8.63
N GLY A 503 3.24 14.11 -9.19
CA GLY A 503 4.57 14.71 -9.10
C GLY A 503 5.60 14.17 -10.09
N LEU A 504 5.25 13.15 -10.88
CA LEU A 504 6.04 12.61 -11.98
C LEU A 504 5.38 12.91 -13.33
N LYS A 505 6.13 12.72 -14.40
CA LYS A 505 5.58 12.62 -15.76
C LYS A 505 4.71 11.37 -15.86
N ASP A 506 3.77 11.39 -16.80
CA ASP A 506 2.95 10.23 -17.10
C ASP A 506 3.85 9.04 -17.48
N LEU A 507 3.52 7.87 -16.93
CA LEU A 507 4.32 6.67 -17.10
C LEU A 507 4.05 6.05 -18.46
N GLU A 508 5.11 5.79 -19.22
CA GLU A 508 5.02 5.20 -20.55
C GLU A 508 5.03 3.67 -20.50
N PHE A 509 3.92 3.08 -20.92
CA PHE A 509 3.76 1.64 -21.12
C PHE A 509 3.97 1.32 -22.59
N THR A 510 5.10 0.72 -22.93
CA THR A 510 5.42 0.36 -24.32
C THR A 510 4.59 -0.84 -24.77
N ARG A 511 4.15 -0.82 -26.02
CA ARG A 511 3.40 -1.93 -26.62
C ARG A 511 4.29 -3.16 -26.71
N LYS A 512 3.79 -4.29 -26.18
CA LYS A 512 4.36 -5.61 -26.39
C LYS A 512 3.57 -6.33 -27.48
N GLU A 513 4.29 -6.86 -28.43
CA GLU A 513 3.66 -7.81 -29.33
C GLU A 513 3.34 -9.09 -28.53
N LYS A 514 2.09 -9.56 -28.64
CA LYS A 514 1.64 -10.77 -27.93
C LYS A 514 2.37 -11.96 -28.54
N ALA A 515 3.11 -12.71 -27.72
CA ALA A 515 3.67 -13.97 -28.16
C ALA A 515 2.55 -14.89 -28.65
N LYS A 516 2.63 -15.35 -29.90
CA LYS A 516 1.72 -16.36 -30.44
C LYS A 516 2.11 -17.72 -29.89
N GLU A 517 1.12 -18.52 -29.53
CA GLU A 517 1.37 -19.93 -29.29
C GLU A 517 1.74 -20.59 -30.63
N ILE A 518 2.85 -21.30 -30.64
CA ILE A 518 3.38 -22.02 -31.79
C ILE A 518 3.79 -23.42 -31.34
N THR A 519 3.47 -24.43 -32.16
CA THR A 519 3.82 -25.80 -31.86
C THR A 519 5.29 -26.08 -32.21
N LYS A 520 5.83 -27.18 -31.68
CA LYS A 520 7.20 -27.61 -32.00
C LYS A 520 7.34 -27.94 -33.47
N GLU A 521 6.32 -28.52 -34.05
CA GLU A 521 6.25 -28.89 -35.48
C GLU A 521 6.26 -27.64 -36.37
N GLU A 522 5.55 -26.60 -35.95
CA GLU A 522 5.57 -25.31 -36.65
C GLU A 522 6.94 -24.62 -36.50
N LEU A 523 7.55 -24.65 -35.29
CA LEU A 523 8.87 -24.08 -35.06
C LEU A 523 9.97 -24.81 -35.91
N ALA A 524 9.83 -26.11 -36.14
CA ALA A 524 10.77 -26.87 -36.92
C ALA A 524 10.92 -26.37 -38.38
N LYS A 525 9.88 -25.72 -38.94
CA LYS A 525 9.96 -25.13 -40.28
C LYS A 525 11.03 -24.05 -40.43
N TYR A 526 11.29 -23.31 -39.33
CA TYR A 526 12.22 -22.18 -39.30
C TYR A 526 13.67 -22.60 -39.01
N THR A 527 13.91 -23.84 -38.57
CA THR A 527 15.25 -24.34 -38.25
C THR A 527 16.10 -24.51 -39.47
N GLY A 528 17.43 -24.43 -39.30
CA GLY A 528 18.43 -24.63 -40.33
C GLY A 528 19.48 -23.54 -40.37
N ASP A 529 20.38 -23.67 -41.34
CA ASP A 529 21.44 -22.69 -41.57
C ASP A 529 21.02 -21.72 -42.68
N TYR A 530 21.23 -20.42 -42.42
CA TYR A 530 20.93 -19.35 -43.36
C TYR A 530 22.17 -18.49 -43.55
N GLU A 531 22.31 -17.88 -44.71
CA GLU A 531 23.51 -17.15 -45.11
C GLU A 531 23.17 -15.76 -45.66
N PHE A 532 23.80 -14.74 -45.11
CA PHE A 532 23.73 -13.34 -45.59
C PHE A 532 24.65 -13.11 -46.81
N ALA A 533 25.89 -13.69 -46.72
CA ALA A 533 26.90 -13.69 -47.73
C ALA A 533 27.84 -14.89 -47.47
N PRO A 534 28.65 -15.34 -48.47
CA PRO A 534 29.56 -16.46 -48.26
C PRO A 534 30.41 -16.33 -47.00
N GLY A 535 30.29 -17.29 -46.09
CA GLY A 535 31.00 -17.31 -44.79
C GLY A 535 30.35 -16.45 -43.68
N ASN A 536 29.24 -15.79 -43.92
CA ASN A 536 28.49 -15.03 -42.88
C ASN A 536 27.08 -15.58 -42.78
N GLY A 537 26.83 -16.38 -41.77
CA GLY A 537 25.58 -17.09 -41.60
C GLY A 537 24.96 -16.97 -40.21
N VAL A 538 23.71 -17.40 -40.13
CA VAL A 538 22.97 -17.55 -38.88
C VAL A 538 22.32 -18.92 -38.85
N LYS A 539 22.38 -19.56 -37.69
CA LYS A 539 21.75 -20.86 -37.43
C LYS A 539 20.52 -20.66 -36.55
N PHE A 540 19.38 -21.20 -37.04
CA PHE A 540 18.16 -21.27 -36.23
C PHE A 540 17.96 -22.71 -35.75
N TYR A 541 17.68 -22.87 -34.44
CA TYR A 541 17.46 -24.17 -33.82
C TYR A 541 16.54 -24.08 -32.64
N ILE A 542 15.91 -25.21 -32.26
CA ILE A 542 15.00 -25.31 -31.12
C ILE A 542 15.81 -25.75 -29.91
N LYS A 543 15.65 -25.01 -28.78
CA LYS A 543 16.21 -25.36 -27.48
C LYS A 543 15.05 -25.61 -26.50
N GLY A 544 15.10 -26.77 -25.83
CA GLY A 544 13.91 -27.24 -25.08
C GLY A 544 12.77 -27.65 -26.01
N ASP A 545 11.53 -27.60 -25.52
CA ASP A 545 10.37 -28.10 -26.28
C ASP A 545 9.67 -27.06 -27.17
N LYS A 546 9.87 -25.76 -26.94
CA LYS A 546 9.04 -24.73 -27.59
C LYS A 546 9.75 -23.40 -27.88
N THR A 547 11.09 -23.35 -27.88
CA THR A 547 11.77 -22.06 -28.04
C THR A 547 12.77 -22.10 -29.20
N LEU A 548 12.56 -21.18 -30.17
CA LEU A 548 13.48 -20.99 -31.30
C LEU A 548 14.59 -20.03 -30.88
N PHE A 549 15.84 -20.38 -31.25
CA PHE A 549 17.03 -19.57 -31.05
C PHE A 549 17.71 -19.24 -32.37
N ALA A 550 18.31 -18.05 -32.44
CA ALA A 550 19.22 -17.63 -33.49
C ALA A 550 20.65 -17.57 -32.94
N PHE A 551 21.59 -18.14 -33.64
CA PHE A 551 23.01 -18.07 -33.32
C PHE A 551 23.81 -17.55 -34.53
N LEU A 552 24.54 -16.46 -34.29
CA LEU A 552 25.51 -15.89 -35.23
C LEU A 552 26.92 -16.12 -34.65
N GLU A 553 27.88 -16.51 -35.46
CA GLU A 553 29.25 -16.70 -35.00
C GLU A 553 29.85 -15.41 -34.41
N GLY A 554 30.42 -15.50 -33.22
CA GLY A 554 30.95 -14.36 -32.48
C GLY A 554 29.91 -13.55 -31.70
N GLN A 555 28.64 -13.96 -31.68
CA GLN A 555 27.58 -13.29 -30.94
C GLN A 555 26.91 -14.25 -29.92
N PRO A 556 26.20 -13.71 -28.89
CA PRO A 556 25.38 -14.54 -28.02
C PRO A 556 24.24 -15.23 -28.76
N GLU A 557 23.70 -16.30 -28.17
CA GLU A 557 22.46 -16.92 -28.64
C GLU A 557 21.26 -15.98 -28.34
N TYR A 558 20.41 -15.76 -29.33
CA TYR A 558 19.21 -14.93 -29.19
C TYR A 558 17.96 -15.79 -29.16
N GLU A 559 17.22 -15.71 -28.06
CA GLU A 559 15.88 -16.29 -27.95
C GLU A 559 14.89 -15.52 -28.82
N LEU A 560 14.10 -16.24 -29.62
CA LEU A 560 13.12 -15.69 -30.54
C LEU A 560 11.70 -15.94 -30.02
N VAL A 561 10.91 -14.88 -29.90
CA VAL A 561 9.52 -14.92 -29.44
C VAL A 561 8.60 -14.74 -30.65
N PRO A 562 7.74 -15.72 -30.98
CA PRO A 562 6.81 -15.62 -32.10
C PRO A 562 5.77 -14.53 -31.82
N VAL A 563 5.58 -13.61 -32.75
CA VAL A 563 4.64 -12.46 -32.59
C VAL A 563 3.60 -12.38 -33.68
N ASP A 564 3.94 -12.82 -34.90
CA ASP A 564 3.01 -12.96 -35.99
C ASP A 564 3.34 -14.15 -36.90
N LYS A 565 2.56 -14.38 -37.97
CA LYS A 565 2.86 -15.41 -38.97
C LYS A 565 4.26 -15.15 -39.52
N HIS A 566 5.16 -16.12 -39.30
CA HIS A 566 6.57 -16.07 -39.72
C HIS A 566 7.38 -14.91 -39.12
N LYS A 567 6.88 -14.15 -38.10
CA LYS A 567 7.59 -13.04 -37.45
C LYS A 567 7.92 -13.37 -36.00
N PHE A 568 9.17 -13.16 -35.65
CA PHE A 568 9.72 -13.40 -34.30
C PHE A 568 10.51 -12.18 -33.82
N ASN A 569 10.30 -11.77 -32.59
CA ASN A 569 11.11 -10.73 -31.96
C ASN A 569 12.29 -11.34 -31.20
N LEU A 570 13.42 -10.62 -31.15
CA LEU A 570 14.52 -10.98 -30.28
C LEU A 570 14.17 -10.59 -28.83
N LYS A 571 14.09 -11.56 -27.92
CA LYS A 571 13.62 -11.38 -26.54
C LYS A 571 14.35 -10.27 -25.77
N ILE A 572 15.67 -10.15 -25.98
CA ILE A 572 16.53 -9.24 -25.22
C ILE A 572 16.85 -7.92 -25.95
N LEU A 573 16.43 -7.78 -27.22
CA LEU A 573 16.73 -6.62 -28.05
C LEU A 573 15.44 -5.97 -28.54
N SER A 574 15.07 -4.82 -27.95
CA SER A 574 13.91 -4.05 -28.38
C SER A 574 14.12 -3.47 -29.79
N GLY A 575 13.10 -3.59 -30.65
CA GLY A 575 13.16 -3.11 -32.05
C GLY A 575 13.92 -4.04 -33.01
N TYR A 576 14.28 -5.26 -32.56
CA TYR A 576 14.89 -6.28 -33.40
C TYR A 576 13.92 -7.43 -33.63
N SER A 577 13.71 -7.80 -34.91
CA SER A 577 12.85 -8.92 -35.28
C SER A 577 13.39 -9.71 -36.46
N VAL A 578 12.90 -10.94 -36.60
CA VAL A 578 13.19 -11.81 -37.76
C VAL A 578 11.87 -12.12 -38.44
N GLN A 579 11.76 -11.79 -39.72
CA GLN A 579 10.65 -12.16 -40.59
C GLN A 579 11.10 -13.25 -41.56
N PHE A 580 10.49 -14.43 -41.46
CA PHE A 580 10.75 -15.51 -42.39
C PHE A 580 9.83 -15.40 -43.60
N GLU A 581 10.33 -15.87 -44.76
CA GLU A 581 9.55 -15.89 -46.01
C GLU A 581 9.29 -17.34 -46.41
N GLU A 582 8.05 -17.63 -46.81
CA GLU A 582 7.55 -18.90 -47.25
C GLU A 582 7.34 -18.85 -48.76
N ASN A 583 7.73 -19.92 -49.50
CA ASN A 583 7.43 -20.04 -50.93
C ASN A 583 6.01 -20.60 -51.14
N GLU A 584 5.60 -20.68 -52.41
CA GLU A 584 4.28 -21.23 -52.81
C GLU A 584 4.03 -22.68 -52.37
N LYS A 585 5.08 -23.42 -52.03
CA LYS A 585 5.02 -24.82 -51.54
C LYS A 585 4.94 -24.91 -50.02
N GLY A 586 4.93 -23.79 -49.32
CA GLY A 586 4.91 -23.77 -47.84
C GLY A 586 6.27 -23.98 -47.18
N GLU A 587 7.37 -23.83 -47.90
CA GLU A 587 8.74 -24.01 -47.39
C GLU A 587 9.35 -22.65 -47.07
N ILE A 588 10.01 -22.55 -45.90
CA ILE A 588 10.75 -21.33 -45.51
C ILE A 588 12.04 -21.25 -46.32
N ILE A 589 12.22 -20.15 -47.07
CA ILE A 589 13.33 -19.93 -47.99
C ILE A 589 14.31 -18.85 -47.56
N SER A 590 13.91 -17.95 -46.68
CA SER A 590 14.78 -16.88 -46.18
C SER A 590 14.33 -16.34 -44.85
N ALA A 591 15.22 -15.60 -44.17
CA ALA A 591 14.98 -14.86 -42.94
C ALA A 591 15.50 -13.41 -43.08
N SER A 592 14.64 -12.43 -42.88
CA SER A 592 14.97 -11.00 -42.90
C SER A 592 15.10 -10.49 -41.46
N PHE A 593 16.29 -10.07 -41.06
CA PHE A 593 16.57 -9.41 -39.79
C PHE A 593 16.23 -7.93 -39.90
N ILE A 594 15.18 -7.51 -39.20
CA ILE A 594 14.70 -6.12 -39.16
C ILE A 594 15.33 -5.49 -37.91
N GLN A 595 16.11 -4.44 -38.11
CA GLN A 595 16.88 -3.73 -37.08
C GLN A 595 16.69 -2.21 -37.24
N PRO A 596 16.94 -1.38 -36.20
CA PRO A 596 16.81 0.08 -36.31
C PRO A 596 17.66 0.72 -37.42
N ASN A 597 18.76 0.08 -37.82
CA ASN A 597 19.69 0.54 -38.85
C ASN A 597 19.45 -0.08 -40.24
N GLY A 598 18.44 -0.93 -40.41
CA GLY A 598 18.10 -1.52 -41.68
C GLY A 598 17.62 -2.98 -41.62
N THR A 599 17.32 -3.55 -42.80
CA THR A 599 16.88 -4.94 -42.93
C THR A 599 17.95 -5.75 -43.67
N PHE A 600 18.32 -6.89 -43.10
CA PHE A 600 19.36 -7.79 -43.62
C PHE A 600 18.75 -9.16 -43.90
N LYS A 601 18.81 -9.61 -45.17
CA LYS A 601 18.19 -10.85 -45.62
C LYS A 601 19.20 -11.98 -45.72
N ALA A 602 18.91 -13.10 -45.04
CA ALA A 602 19.67 -14.34 -45.13
C ALA A 602 18.86 -15.40 -45.89
N LYS A 603 19.45 -16.10 -46.85
CA LYS A 603 18.81 -17.20 -47.61
C LYS A 603 19.04 -18.53 -46.86
N LYS A 604 18.01 -19.38 -46.82
CA LYS A 604 18.13 -20.73 -46.26
C LYS A 604 19.01 -21.57 -47.15
N LYS A 605 19.94 -22.33 -46.57
CA LYS A 605 20.84 -23.28 -47.26
C LYS A 605 20.15 -24.60 -47.62
#